data_31821eb9ac3aa9e5c0e1f391ca98078d
#
_entry.id   31821eb9ac3aa9e5c0e1f391ca98078d
#
_cell.length_a   1.000
_cell.length_b   1.000
_cell.length_c   1.000
_cell.angle_alpha   90.00
_cell.angle_beta   90.00
_cell.angle_gamma   90.00
#
_symmetry.space_group_name_H-M   'P 1'
#
loop_
_entity.id
_entity.type
_entity.pdbx_description
1 polymer ?
#
loop_
_entity_poly.entity_id
_entity_poly.type
_entity_poly.pdbx_seq_one_letter_code
_entity_poly.pdbx_strand_id
1 'polypeptide(L)'
;MNTQEVAQRLCEHMSNQTTREGLDELYAPDAVSVEPMAPEGMDPVTSGVEGIKSKHDWWDNTMEVHDFGMDGPFVNGDQFSMIFNMDCTDKSNGQRWQGKEVGVYDVQDGKIVRETFFMMPMG
;
A
#
# COMPACT_ATOMS: atom_id res chain seq x y z
N MET A 1 13.56 3.42 -14.41
CA MET A 1 13.60 4.33 -13.23
C MET A 1 14.44 3.69 -12.14
N ASN A 2 15.18 4.51 -11.39
CA ASN A 2 15.86 4.05 -10.19
C ASN A 2 14.88 3.98 -9.00
N THR A 3 15.34 3.47 -7.86
CA THR A 3 14.49 3.29 -6.68
C THR A 3 13.86 4.61 -6.20
N GLN A 4 14.63 5.70 -6.18
CA GLN A 4 14.14 7.00 -5.76
C GLN A 4 13.04 7.52 -6.69
N GLU A 5 13.22 7.36 -7.99
CA GLU A 5 12.22 7.78 -8.98
C GLU A 5 10.92 6.96 -8.86
N VAL A 6 11.04 5.64 -8.65
CA VAL A 6 9.87 4.78 -8.39
C VAL A 6 9.13 5.24 -7.14
N ALA A 7 9.87 5.51 -6.06
CA ALA A 7 9.29 5.95 -4.80
C ALA A 7 8.55 7.29 -4.95
N GLN A 8 9.17 8.26 -5.62
CA GLN A 8 8.56 9.57 -5.85
C GLN A 8 7.31 9.45 -6.71
N ARG A 9 7.36 8.62 -7.75
CA ARG A 9 6.23 8.42 -8.65
C ARG A 9 5.05 7.74 -7.94
N LEU A 10 5.33 6.78 -7.05
CA LEU A 10 4.30 6.16 -6.22
C LEU A 10 3.60 7.19 -5.33
N CYS A 11 4.37 8.08 -4.70
CA CYS A 11 3.81 9.15 -3.87
C CYS A 11 2.92 10.10 -4.68
N GLU A 12 3.32 10.42 -5.92
CA GLU A 12 2.51 11.24 -6.81
C GLU A 12 1.17 10.56 -7.12
N HIS A 13 1.18 9.26 -7.42
CA HIS A 13 -0.05 8.50 -7.68
C HIS A 13 -0.96 8.49 -6.45
N MET A 14 -0.39 8.31 -5.26
CA MET A 14 -1.18 8.33 -4.02
C MET A 14 -1.79 9.70 -3.76
N SER A 15 -1.04 10.77 -3.98
CA SER A 15 -1.51 12.15 -3.79
C SER A 15 -2.58 12.53 -4.81
N ASN A 16 -2.48 12.03 -6.02
CA ASN A 16 -3.40 12.32 -7.12
C ASN A 16 -4.60 11.37 -7.16
N GLN A 17 -4.66 10.38 -6.26
CA GLN A 17 -5.68 9.33 -6.25
C GLN A 17 -5.71 8.53 -7.57
N THR A 18 -4.53 8.28 -8.13
CA THR A 18 -4.32 7.49 -9.35
C THR A 18 -3.53 6.21 -9.05
N THR A 19 -3.77 5.61 -7.87
CA THR A 19 -3.05 4.41 -7.44
C THR A 19 -3.22 3.23 -8.38
N ARG A 20 -4.38 3.10 -9.02
CA ARG A 20 -4.60 2.00 -9.97
C ARG A 20 -3.68 2.12 -11.19
N GLU A 21 -3.52 3.31 -11.71
CA GLU A 21 -2.56 3.61 -12.78
C GLU A 21 -1.13 3.37 -12.30
N GLY A 22 -0.85 3.69 -11.05
CA GLY A 22 0.44 3.43 -10.41
C GLY A 22 0.79 1.95 -10.35
N LEU A 23 -0.19 1.09 -10.11
CA LEU A 23 0.02 -0.36 -10.15
C LEU A 23 0.47 -0.84 -11.53
N ASP A 24 -0.13 -0.33 -12.59
CA ASP A 24 0.26 -0.68 -13.96
C ASP A 24 1.63 -0.13 -14.33
N GLU A 25 1.96 1.08 -13.89
CA GLU A 25 3.21 1.75 -14.23
C GLU A 25 4.40 1.22 -13.45
N LEU A 26 4.24 0.99 -12.14
CA LEU A 26 5.36 0.83 -11.22
C LEU A 26 5.56 -0.57 -10.69
N TYR A 27 4.56 -1.45 -10.76
CA TYR A 27 4.63 -2.78 -10.18
C TYR A 27 4.98 -3.83 -11.23
N ALA A 28 5.82 -4.80 -10.84
CA ALA A 28 6.06 -5.97 -11.67
C ALA A 28 4.77 -6.82 -11.75
N PRO A 29 4.52 -7.52 -12.86
CA PRO A 29 3.28 -8.31 -13.00
C PRO A 29 3.10 -9.37 -11.92
N ASP A 30 4.19 -9.91 -11.38
CA ASP A 30 4.21 -10.92 -10.32
C ASP A 30 4.51 -10.34 -8.93
N ALA A 31 4.34 -9.04 -8.74
CA ALA A 31 4.59 -8.38 -7.45
C ALA A 31 3.77 -9.03 -6.34
N VAL A 32 4.35 -9.04 -5.13
CA VAL A 32 3.73 -9.62 -3.94
C VAL A 32 3.43 -8.51 -2.93
N SER A 33 2.24 -8.55 -2.34
CA SER A 33 1.83 -7.64 -1.28
C SER A 33 1.54 -8.42 -0.01
N VAL A 34 2.14 -8.00 1.11
CA VAL A 34 2.01 -8.68 2.40
C VAL A 34 1.41 -7.73 3.43
N GLU A 35 0.27 -8.10 3.98
CA GLU A 35 -0.41 -7.35 5.03
C GLU A 35 -0.01 -7.91 6.41
N PRO A 36 -0.02 -7.08 7.48
CA PRO A 36 0.28 -7.56 8.83
C PRO A 36 -0.80 -8.49 9.38
N MET A 37 -2.01 -8.38 8.87
CA MET A 37 -3.14 -9.23 9.22
C MET A 37 -4.16 -9.19 8.09
N ALA A 38 -5.05 -10.16 8.05
CA ALA A 38 -6.15 -10.20 7.08
C ALA A 38 -7.45 -10.55 7.80
N PRO A 39 -8.61 -10.11 7.25
CA PRO A 39 -9.89 -10.58 7.74
C PRO A 39 -9.98 -12.11 7.69
N GLU A 40 -10.81 -12.67 8.56
CA GLU A 40 -11.02 -14.12 8.59
C GLU A 40 -11.42 -14.64 7.22
N GLY A 41 -10.75 -15.72 6.79
CA GLY A 41 -10.98 -16.33 5.48
C GLY A 41 -10.21 -15.67 4.32
N MET A 42 -9.43 -14.63 4.58
CA MET A 42 -8.59 -13.98 3.59
C MET A 42 -7.11 -14.21 3.89
N ASP A 43 -6.29 -14.33 2.84
CA ASP A 43 -4.85 -14.50 2.96
C ASP A 43 -4.19 -13.11 3.12
N PRO A 44 -3.28 -12.92 4.10
CA PRO A 44 -2.52 -11.68 4.19
C PRO A 44 -1.53 -11.50 3.04
N VAL A 45 -1.20 -12.53 2.30
CA VAL A 45 -0.29 -12.46 1.15
C VAL A 45 -1.11 -12.48 -0.14
N THR A 46 -0.89 -11.46 -0.98
CA THR A 46 -1.51 -11.35 -2.31
C THR A 46 -0.42 -11.40 -3.35
N SER A 47 -0.52 -12.32 -4.30
CA SER A 47 0.46 -12.50 -5.38
C SER A 47 -0.10 -12.00 -6.70
N GLY A 48 0.73 -11.24 -7.43
CA GLY A 48 0.38 -10.69 -8.74
C GLY A 48 -0.32 -9.34 -8.67
N VAL A 49 -0.02 -8.49 -9.65
CA VAL A 49 -0.55 -7.12 -9.71
C VAL A 49 -2.09 -7.10 -9.84
N GLU A 50 -2.67 -8.08 -10.52
CA GLU A 50 -4.13 -8.17 -10.65
C GLU A 50 -4.80 -8.47 -9.30
N GLY A 51 -4.19 -9.33 -8.49
CA GLY A 51 -4.64 -9.58 -7.11
C GLY A 51 -4.53 -8.34 -6.23
N ILE A 52 -3.46 -7.58 -6.39
CA ILE A 52 -3.25 -6.32 -5.66
C ILE A 52 -4.32 -5.30 -6.06
N LYS A 53 -4.67 -5.21 -7.35
CA LYS A 53 -5.77 -4.36 -7.81
C LYS A 53 -7.10 -4.74 -7.16
N SER A 54 -7.38 -6.03 -7.05
CA SER A 54 -8.60 -6.53 -6.40
C SER A 54 -8.62 -6.15 -4.92
N LYS A 55 -7.46 -6.21 -4.26
CA LYS A 55 -7.33 -5.79 -2.86
C LYS A 55 -7.62 -4.29 -2.71
N HIS A 56 -7.13 -3.46 -3.62
CA HIS A 56 -7.42 -2.02 -3.62
C HIS A 56 -8.91 -1.76 -3.85
N ASP A 57 -9.54 -2.49 -4.75
CA ASP A 57 -10.99 -2.36 -4.99
C ASP A 57 -11.79 -2.72 -3.73
N TRP A 58 -11.40 -3.80 -3.03
CA TRP A 58 -12.03 -4.17 -1.76
C TRP A 58 -11.90 -3.05 -0.73
N TRP A 59 -10.70 -2.47 -0.61
CA TRP A 59 -10.45 -1.36 0.31
C TRP A 59 -11.34 -0.17 -0.03
N ASP A 60 -11.36 0.24 -1.30
CA ASP A 60 -12.15 1.40 -1.75
C ASP A 60 -13.64 1.20 -1.53
N ASN A 61 -14.13 -0.03 -1.68
CA ASN A 61 -15.54 -0.35 -1.47
C ASN A 61 -15.92 -0.52 0.00
N THR A 62 -14.96 -0.82 0.86
CA THR A 62 -15.20 -1.17 2.27
C THR A 62 -14.88 -0.03 3.23
N MET A 63 -13.84 0.75 2.94
CA MET A 63 -13.37 1.80 3.83
C MET A 63 -13.79 3.18 3.33
N GLU A 64 -14.30 3.99 4.25
CA GLU A 64 -14.47 5.43 4.05
C GLU A 64 -13.29 6.13 4.69
N VAL A 65 -12.45 6.78 3.89
CA VAL A 65 -11.26 7.48 4.36
C VAL A 65 -11.64 8.91 4.70
N HIS A 66 -11.47 9.29 5.97
CA HIS A 66 -11.73 10.66 6.45
C HIS A 66 -10.50 11.53 6.36
N ASP A 67 -9.33 10.95 6.61
CA ASP A 67 -8.05 11.64 6.55
C ASP A 67 -6.95 10.64 6.20
N PHE A 68 -5.98 11.11 5.41
CA PHE A 68 -4.86 10.31 4.96
C PHE A 68 -3.63 11.20 4.85
N GLY A 69 -2.55 10.80 5.51
CA GLY A 69 -1.27 11.50 5.45
C GLY A 69 -0.14 10.54 5.13
N MET A 70 0.93 11.07 4.53
CA MET A 70 2.13 10.29 4.18
C MET A 70 3.38 11.02 4.66
N ASP A 71 4.35 10.24 5.13
CA ASP A 71 5.73 10.70 5.37
C ASP A 71 6.68 9.83 4.55
N GLY A 72 7.70 10.44 3.98
CA GLY A 72 8.68 9.79 3.12
C GLY A 72 8.58 10.31 1.69
N PRO A 73 9.20 9.60 0.74
CA PRO A 73 9.82 8.28 0.86
C PRO A 73 11.19 8.32 1.53
N PHE A 74 11.50 7.25 2.25
CA PHE A 74 12.84 7.01 2.84
C PHE A 74 13.51 5.91 2.03
N VAL A 75 14.62 6.21 1.36
CA VAL A 75 15.24 5.31 0.37
C VAL A 75 16.52 4.72 0.94
N ASN A 76 16.69 3.40 0.76
CA ASN A 76 17.92 2.68 1.09
C ASN A 76 18.17 1.62 0.01
N GLY A 77 19.11 1.91 -0.90
CA GLY A 77 19.47 0.98 -1.98
C GLY A 77 18.29 0.62 -2.86
N ASP A 78 17.94 -0.65 -2.87
CA ASP A 78 16.83 -1.19 -3.67
C ASP A 78 15.49 -1.19 -2.92
N GLN A 79 15.44 -0.55 -1.74
CA GLN A 79 14.23 -0.47 -0.94
C GLN A 79 13.87 0.98 -0.65
N PHE A 80 12.58 1.21 -0.44
CA PHE A 80 12.12 2.46 0.18
C PHE A 80 10.96 2.17 1.12
N SER A 81 10.76 3.07 2.06
CA SER A 81 9.66 2.98 3.01
C SER A 81 8.82 4.24 3.03
N MET A 82 7.57 4.08 3.41
CA MET A 82 6.59 5.15 3.59
C MET A 82 5.89 4.95 4.93
N ILE A 83 5.52 6.05 5.57
CA ILE A 83 4.66 6.04 6.75
C ILE A 83 3.31 6.60 6.33
N PHE A 84 2.24 5.86 6.62
CA PHE A 84 0.87 6.27 6.33
C PHE A 84 0.12 6.51 7.63
N ASN A 85 -0.59 7.64 7.71
CA ASN A 85 -1.49 7.96 8.80
C ASN A 85 -2.91 7.96 8.24
N MET A 86 -3.82 7.21 8.84
CA MET A 86 -5.16 7.01 8.32
C MET A 86 -6.21 7.19 9.40
N ASP A 87 -7.33 7.79 9.00
CA ASP A 87 -8.55 7.87 9.79
C ASP A 87 -9.68 7.38 8.87
N CYS A 88 -10.22 6.22 9.19
CA CYS A 88 -11.17 5.53 8.33
C CYS A 88 -12.37 5.00 9.11
N THR A 89 -13.48 4.80 8.39
CA THR A 89 -14.62 4.04 8.90
C THR A 89 -14.78 2.77 8.06
N ASP A 90 -14.84 1.62 8.73
CA ASP A 90 -15.17 0.35 8.09
C ASP A 90 -16.69 0.32 7.87
N LYS A 91 -17.11 0.38 6.62
CA LYS A 91 -18.54 0.43 6.27
C LYS A 91 -19.27 -0.88 6.55
N SER A 92 -18.55 -1.99 6.70
CA SER A 92 -19.16 -3.29 6.99
C SER A 92 -19.68 -3.39 8.43
N ASN A 93 -19.09 -2.65 9.37
CA ASN A 93 -19.47 -2.68 10.78
C ASN A 93 -19.69 -1.29 11.41
N GLY A 94 -19.44 -0.21 10.65
CA GLY A 94 -19.59 1.16 11.13
C GLY A 94 -18.53 1.64 12.10
N GLN A 95 -17.47 0.87 12.32
CA GLN A 95 -16.40 1.24 13.24
C GLN A 95 -15.42 2.22 12.60
N ARG A 96 -15.17 3.33 13.29
CA ARG A 96 -14.14 4.30 12.92
C ARG A 96 -12.85 3.96 13.66
N TRP A 97 -11.75 4.02 12.95
CA TRP A 97 -10.44 3.73 13.53
C TRP A 97 -9.39 4.70 12.99
N GLN A 98 -8.34 4.93 13.78
CA GLN A 98 -7.17 5.68 13.36
C GLN A 98 -5.96 4.78 13.52
N GLY A 99 -5.06 4.82 12.55
CA GLY A 99 -3.90 3.96 12.56
C GLY A 99 -2.72 4.56 11.83
N LYS A 100 -1.55 4.02 12.17
CA LYS A 100 -0.29 4.30 11.49
C LYS A 100 0.25 3.00 10.93
N GLU A 101 0.68 3.05 9.68
CA GLU A 101 1.19 1.90 8.95
C GLU A 101 2.50 2.27 8.29
N VAL A 102 3.44 1.33 8.26
CA VAL A 102 4.69 1.48 7.52
C VAL A 102 4.66 0.51 6.35
N GLY A 103 4.90 1.04 5.13
CA GLY A 103 5.08 0.22 3.95
C GLY A 103 6.56 0.15 3.59
N VAL A 104 7.08 -1.06 3.36
CA VAL A 104 8.43 -1.29 2.85
C VAL A 104 8.31 -1.90 1.46
N TYR A 105 8.96 -1.26 0.49
CA TYR A 105 8.86 -1.61 -0.93
C TYR A 105 10.22 -2.08 -1.44
N ASP A 106 10.24 -3.24 -2.07
CA ASP A 106 11.43 -3.78 -2.74
C ASP A 106 11.34 -3.50 -4.24
N VAL A 107 12.40 -2.92 -4.80
CA VAL A 107 12.47 -2.52 -6.21
C VAL A 107 13.52 -3.36 -6.93
N GLN A 108 13.17 -3.91 -8.08
CA GLN A 108 14.08 -4.59 -9.00
C GLN A 108 13.80 -4.13 -10.43
N ASP A 109 14.87 -3.78 -11.15
CA ASP A 109 14.76 -3.37 -12.57
C ASP A 109 13.73 -2.25 -12.78
N GLY A 110 13.67 -1.31 -11.84
CA GLY A 110 12.77 -0.16 -11.91
C GLY A 110 11.30 -0.47 -11.62
N LYS A 111 11.01 -1.64 -11.04
CA LYS A 111 9.65 -2.05 -10.69
C LYS A 111 9.57 -2.51 -9.25
N ILE A 112 8.44 -2.24 -8.61
CA ILE A 112 8.14 -2.77 -7.28
C ILE A 112 7.82 -4.26 -7.43
N VAL A 113 8.59 -5.10 -6.74
CA VAL A 113 8.41 -6.57 -6.77
C VAL A 113 7.76 -7.08 -5.50
N ARG A 114 7.81 -6.31 -4.41
CA ARG A 114 7.21 -6.67 -3.13
C ARG A 114 6.90 -5.42 -2.33
N GLU A 115 5.75 -5.43 -1.69
CA GLU A 115 5.40 -4.45 -0.67
C GLU A 115 5.00 -5.19 0.60
N THR A 116 5.52 -4.74 1.75
CA THR A 116 5.24 -5.35 3.05
C THR A 116 4.77 -4.24 4.00
N PHE A 117 3.62 -4.45 4.61
CA PHE A 117 3.03 -3.47 5.51
C PHE A 117 3.15 -3.89 6.96
N PHE A 118 3.44 -2.93 7.81
CA PHE A 118 3.60 -3.10 9.26
C PHE A 118 2.66 -2.14 9.96
N MET A 119 1.91 -2.61 10.94
CA MET A 119 1.02 -1.78 11.74
C MET A 119 1.55 -1.68 13.16
N MET A 120 1.25 -0.56 13.83
CA MET A 120 1.49 -0.47 15.27
C MET A 120 0.60 -1.48 15.99
N PRO A 121 1.15 -2.23 16.96
CA PRO A 121 0.32 -3.11 17.77
C PRO A 121 -0.77 -2.31 18.45
N MET A 122 -2.00 -2.77 18.33
CA MET A 122 -3.14 -2.25 19.08
C MET A 122 -3.19 -3.04 20.39
N GLY A 123 -2.65 -2.44 21.44
CA GLY A 123 -2.53 -3.10 22.71
C GLY A 123 -3.58 -2.72 23.70
#